data_6c873225e9b18cb16383814c537e58b9
#
_entry.id   6c873225e9b18cb16383814c537e58b9
#
_cell.length_a   1.000
_cell.length_b   1.000
_cell.length_c   1.000
_cell.angle_alpha   90.00
_cell.angle_beta   90.00
_cell.angle_gamma   90.00
#
_symmetry.space_group_name_H-M   'P 1'
#
loop_
_entity.id
_entity.type
_entity.pdbx_description
1 polymer ?
#
loop_
_entity_poly.entity_id
_entity_poly.type
_entity_poly.pdbx_seq_one_letter_code
_entity_poly.pdbx_strand_id
1 'polypeptide(L)'
;MNLKKYLEEILPTVKDLLSFRGYETESELLKLGNMDYIENYDDFGNDYDEVVINVQTDKYVSLIAHYKTIKELESIIHNAFVEATRSKRVPNKVTISPNSNVQATLFESGEYQGWRNGYFRMFISHITTKKDKASSLKTALEEYGITSFVAHEDIYPTNEWQKEIEKALNSMHCMCAMIYEGFHESNWCDQEVGVALGRNITVLPLIIDKDPYGFLGQYQGIKIKGKYPDKLAKEIFNTLCDNSNTRSQYLTCLTNIFLSSTNIEDGKKWLSLIEAIPNTDEDFWRNIHSHVYDNEMLTNSSILSRLNVQFEKRNIPTLSTNVTTTNSSDDLPF
;
A
#
# COMPACT_ATOMS: atom_id res chain seq x y z
N MET A 1 -2.30 -25.96 29.31
CA MET A 1 -1.86 -26.53 27.99
C MET A 1 -2.16 -25.48 26.96
N ASN A 2 -1.20 -25.10 26.12
CA ASN A 2 -1.40 -24.09 25.07
C ASN A 2 -2.48 -24.60 24.09
N LEU A 3 -3.51 -23.79 23.84
CA LEU A 3 -4.64 -24.13 22.96
C LEU A 3 -4.16 -24.61 21.59
N LYS A 4 -3.26 -23.86 20.96
CA LYS A 4 -2.70 -24.17 19.65
C LYS A 4 -2.14 -25.59 19.60
N LYS A 5 -1.26 -25.93 20.53
CA LYS A 5 -0.64 -27.26 20.58
C LYS A 5 -1.68 -28.38 20.78
N TYR A 6 -2.69 -28.13 21.61
CA TYR A 6 -3.76 -29.10 21.85
C TYR A 6 -4.61 -29.31 20.59
N LEU A 7 -5.00 -28.25 19.91
CA LEU A 7 -5.82 -28.34 18.69
C LEU A 7 -5.02 -28.96 17.54
N GLU A 8 -3.73 -28.68 17.43
CA GLU A 8 -2.85 -29.33 16.46
C GLU A 8 -2.74 -30.85 16.68
N GLU A 9 -2.72 -31.30 17.92
CA GLU A 9 -2.68 -32.72 18.26
C GLU A 9 -3.97 -33.48 17.88
N ILE A 10 -5.14 -32.84 17.94
CA ILE A 10 -6.42 -33.45 17.59
C ILE A 10 -6.82 -33.30 16.13
N LEU A 11 -6.16 -32.41 15.41
CA LEU A 11 -6.48 -32.07 14.01
C LEU A 11 -6.54 -33.30 13.07
N PRO A 12 -5.65 -34.31 13.16
CA PRO A 12 -5.78 -35.52 12.36
C PRO A 12 -7.10 -36.24 12.63
N THR A 13 -7.53 -36.33 13.88
CA THR A 13 -8.80 -36.95 14.26
C THR A 13 -10.00 -36.21 13.69
N VAL A 14 -9.95 -34.84 13.69
CA VAL A 14 -11.01 -34.02 13.09
C VAL A 14 -11.12 -34.27 11.57
N LYS A 15 -9.98 -34.37 10.89
CA LYS A 15 -9.93 -34.69 9.44
C LYS A 15 -10.51 -36.05 9.13
N ASP A 16 -10.14 -37.06 9.90
CA ASP A 16 -10.62 -38.44 9.72
C ASP A 16 -12.13 -38.53 9.98
N LEU A 17 -12.66 -37.83 10.99
CA LEU A 17 -14.09 -37.76 11.27
C LEU A 17 -14.86 -37.11 10.11
N LEU A 18 -14.34 -36.01 9.54
CA LEU A 18 -14.96 -35.35 8.38
C LEU A 18 -14.99 -36.28 7.17
N SER A 19 -13.87 -36.89 6.81
CA SER A 19 -13.78 -37.84 5.70
C SER A 19 -14.69 -39.05 5.90
N PHE A 20 -14.72 -39.62 7.10
CA PHE A 20 -15.60 -40.78 7.43
C PHE A 20 -17.09 -40.44 7.23
N ARG A 21 -17.48 -39.19 7.45
CA ARG A 21 -18.85 -38.69 7.26
C ARG A 21 -19.16 -38.25 5.83
N GLY A 22 -18.23 -38.38 4.91
CA GLY A 22 -18.39 -37.94 3.51
C GLY A 22 -18.14 -36.46 3.29
N TYR A 23 -17.55 -35.74 4.25
CA TYR A 23 -17.18 -34.34 4.16
C TYR A 23 -15.72 -34.20 3.68
N GLU A 24 -15.44 -34.72 2.48
CA GLU A 24 -14.07 -34.73 1.93
C GLU A 24 -13.54 -33.32 1.65
N THR A 25 -14.40 -32.43 1.16
CA THR A 25 -14.02 -31.04 0.88
C THR A 25 -13.58 -30.31 2.16
N GLU A 26 -14.31 -30.52 3.26
CA GLU A 26 -14.03 -29.94 4.57
C GLU A 26 -12.75 -30.52 5.19
N SER A 27 -12.55 -31.82 5.02
CA SER A 27 -11.30 -32.48 5.45
C SER A 27 -10.09 -31.94 4.68
N GLU A 28 -10.23 -31.74 3.35
CA GLU A 28 -9.17 -31.12 2.54
C GLU A 28 -8.91 -29.66 2.91
N LEU A 29 -9.94 -28.91 3.24
CA LEU A 29 -9.81 -27.53 3.70
C LEU A 29 -8.88 -27.43 4.92
N LEU A 30 -9.00 -28.36 5.86
CA LEU A 30 -8.14 -28.43 7.02
C LEU A 30 -6.71 -28.91 6.70
N LYS A 31 -6.46 -29.47 5.53
CA LYS A 31 -5.10 -29.81 5.05
C LYS A 31 -4.40 -28.64 4.38
N LEU A 32 -5.16 -27.80 3.65
CA LEU A 32 -4.66 -26.75 2.78
C LEU A 32 -4.74 -25.36 3.45
N GLY A 33 -5.61 -25.20 4.45
CA GLY A 33 -5.80 -23.94 5.16
C GLY A 33 -4.71 -23.68 6.19
N ASN A 34 -4.28 -22.42 6.29
CA ASN A 34 -3.47 -21.96 7.38
C ASN A 34 -4.39 -21.67 8.57
N MET A 35 -4.12 -22.26 9.75
CA MET A 35 -4.98 -22.09 10.90
C MET A 35 -4.34 -21.19 11.96
N ASP A 36 -5.10 -20.19 12.36
CA ASP A 36 -4.80 -19.35 13.51
C ASP A 36 -5.71 -19.73 14.69
N TYR A 37 -5.15 -19.67 15.88
CA TYR A 37 -5.81 -20.00 17.13
C TYR A 37 -5.83 -18.75 18.00
N ILE A 38 -7.05 -18.25 18.29
CA ILE A 38 -7.26 -17.01 19.02
C ILE A 38 -7.83 -17.37 20.39
N GLU A 39 -7.11 -17.02 21.45
CA GLU A 39 -7.59 -17.09 22.82
C GLU A 39 -8.18 -15.71 23.18
N ASN A 40 -9.48 -15.67 23.45
CA ASN A 40 -10.22 -14.46 23.81
C ASN A 40 -10.98 -14.71 25.12
N TYR A 41 -11.55 -13.64 25.66
CA TYR A 41 -12.47 -13.70 26.79
C TYR A 41 -13.80 -13.06 26.36
N ASP A 42 -14.92 -13.62 26.82
CA ASP A 42 -16.21 -13.01 26.64
C ASP A 42 -16.39 -11.79 27.58
N ASP A 43 -17.49 -11.05 27.43
CA ASP A 43 -17.80 -9.84 28.24
C ASP A 43 -17.94 -10.18 29.75
N PHE A 44 -17.99 -11.45 30.12
CA PHE A 44 -18.08 -11.95 31.50
C PHE A 44 -16.76 -12.53 32.01
N GLY A 45 -15.70 -12.49 31.20
CA GLY A 45 -14.37 -12.99 31.55
C GLY A 45 -14.20 -14.51 31.42
N ASN A 46 -15.10 -15.22 30.71
CA ASN A 46 -14.91 -16.65 30.39
C ASN A 46 -14.03 -16.81 29.14
N ASP A 47 -13.26 -17.91 29.11
CA ASP A 47 -12.46 -18.26 27.95
C ASP A 47 -13.33 -18.40 26.70
N TYR A 48 -12.95 -17.70 25.62
CA TYR A 48 -13.61 -17.75 24.32
C TYR A 48 -12.57 -18.07 23.23
N ASP A 49 -12.43 -19.35 22.95
CA ASP A 49 -11.44 -19.85 22.02
C ASP A 49 -12.01 -19.90 20.59
N GLU A 50 -11.29 -19.36 19.62
CA GLU A 50 -11.68 -19.36 18.22
C GLU A 50 -10.61 -20.00 17.34
N VAL A 51 -11.01 -20.84 16.38
CA VAL A 51 -10.17 -21.36 15.29
C VAL A 51 -10.52 -20.59 14.02
N VAL A 52 -9.54 -19.91 13.45
CA VAL A 52 -9.67 -19.22 12.18
C VAL A 52 -8.94 -20.04 11.10
N ILE A 53 -9.67 -20.51 10.09
CA ILE A 53 -9.13 -21.25 8.96
C ILE A 53 -8.97 -20.28 7.80
N ASN A 54 -7.73 -19.89 7.53
CA ASN A 54 -7.40 -18.98 6.43
C ASN A 54 -7.25 -19.77 5.14
N VAL A 55 -8.09 -19.49 4.15
CA VAL A 55 -8.10 -20.16 2.85
C VAL A 55 -7.81 -19.19 1.73
N GLN A 56 -7.24 -19.68 0.64
CA GLN A 56 -7.04 -18.87 -0.55
C GLN A 56 -8.39 -18.36 -1.08
N THR A 57 -8.43 -17.13 -1.61
CA THR A 57 -9.68 -16.46 -1.97
C THR A 57 -10.47 -17.18 -3.07
N ASP A 58 -9.78 -17.77 -4.06
CA ASP A 58 -10.40 -18.59 -5.11
C ASP A 58 -11.12 -19.80 -4.50
N LYS A 59 -10.48 -20.44 -3.52
CA LYS A 59 -11.07 -21.54 -2.76
C LYS A 59 -12.24 -21.06 -1.91
N TYR A 60 -12.11 -19.90 -1.25
CA TYR A 60 -13.19 -19.30 -0.45
C TYR A 60 -14.42 -19.00 -1.30
N VAL A 61 -14.23 -18.41 -2.51
CA VAL A 61 -15.32 -18.17 -3.45
C VAL A 61 -15.98 -19.48 -3.93
N SER A 62 -15.18 -20.51 -4.19
CA SER A 62 -15.70 -21.83 -4.56
C SER A 62 -16.54 -22.45 -3.44
N LEU A 63 -16.14 -22.25 -2.18
CA LEU A 63 -16.89 -22.71 -1.01
C LEU A 63 -18.23 -21.98 -0.87
N ILE A 64 -18.26 -20.66 -1.05
CA ILE A 64 -19.51 -19.89 -1.05
C ILE A 64 -20.47 -20.36 -2.15
N ALA A 65 -19.94 -20.72 -3.31
CA ALA A 65 -20.77 -21.25 -4.41
C ALA A 65 -21.34 -22.65 -4.14
N HIS A 66 -20.65 -23.44 -3.32
CA HIS A 66 -21.04 -24.82 -3.01
C HIS A 66 -22.02 -24.91 -1.81
N TYR A 67 -21.81 -24.09 -0.78
CA TYR A 67 -22.64 -24.05 0.44
C TYR A 67 -23.68 -22.93 0.36
N LYS A 68 -24.83 -23.13 0.98
CA LYS A 68 -25.86 -22.07 1.08
C LYS A 68 -25.36 -20.87 1.88
N THR A 69 -24.55 -21.12 2.88
CA THR A 69 -23.87 -20.09 3.69
C THR A 69 -22.55 -20.62 4.19
N ILE A 70 -21.57 -19.75 4.38
CA ILE A 70 -20.30 -20.07 5.03
C ILE A 70 -20.51 -20.61 6.46
N LYS A 71 -21.53 -20.14 7.16
CA LYS A 71 -21.92 -20.59 8.49
C LYS A 71 -22.28 -22.09 8.55
N GLU A 72 -22.84 -22.63 7.47
CA GLU A 72 -23.14 -24.07 7.38
C GLU A 72 -21.83 -24.88 7.42
N LEU A 73 -20.83 -24.46 6.63
CA LEU A 73 -19.51 -25.09 6.58
C LEU A 73 -18.76 -24.93 7.92
N GLU A 74 -18.79 -23.74 8.50
CA GLU A 74 -18.20 -23.47 9.83
C GLU A 74 -18.81 -24.37 10.90
N SER A 75 -20.12 -24.60 10.86
CA SER A 75 -20.83 -25.48 11.80
C SER A 75 -20.45 -26.94 11.63
N ILE A 76 -20.28 -27.42 10.39
CA ILE A 76 -19.82 -28.80 10.12
C ILE A 76 -18.46 -29.03 10.72
N ILE A 77 -17.52 -28.14 10.50
CA ILE A 77 -16.15 -28.24 11.02
C ILE A 77 -16.13 -28.08 12.55
N HIS A 78 -16.89 -27.13 13.10
CA HIS A 78 -17.00 -26.94 14.55
C HIS A 78 -17.52 -28.23 15.24
N ASN A 79 -18.56 -28.88 14.69
CA ASN A 79 -19.09 -30.13 15.24
C ASN A 79 -18.05 -31.25 15.21
N ALA A 80 -17.18 -31.31 14.21
CA ALA A 80 -16.09 -32.27 14.15
C ALA A 80 -15.04 -32.00 15.23
N PHE A 81 -14.74 -30.73 15.55
CA PHE A 81 -13.89 -30.38 16.69
C PHE A 81 -14.52 -30.79 18.03
N VAL A 82 -15.82 -30.49 18.21
CA VAL A 82 -16.56 -30.90 19.44
C VAL A 82 -16.42 -32.38 19.69
N GLU A 83 -16.60 -33.20 18.67
CA GLU A 83 -16.52 -34.67 18.78
C GLU A 83 -15.11 -35.18 19.01
N ALA A 84 -14.13 -34.62 18.28
CA ALA A 84 -12.73 -35.00 18.41
C ALA A 84 -12.15 -34.67 19.81
N THR A 85 -12.58 -33.56 20.41
CA THR A 85 -12.10 -33.10 21.72
C THR A 85 -12.69 -33.91 22.90
N ARG A 86 -13.76 -34.67 22.66
CA ARG A 86 -14.50 -35.39 23.73
C ARG A 86 -14.84 -34.46 24.91
N SER A 87 -15.22 -33.24 24.64
CA SER A 87 -15.63 -32.21 25.61
C SER A 87 -14.52 -31.73 26.58
N LYS A 88 -13.24 -31.90 26.26
CA LYS A 88 -12.16 -31.36 27.13
C LYS A 88 -11.97 -29.88 27.01
N ARG A 89 -11.51 -29.41 25.85
CA ARG A 89 -11.42 -27.99 25.49
C ARG A 89 -11.84 -27.84 24.03
N VAL A 90 -13.03 -27.32 23.82
CA VAL A 90 -13.65 -27.18 22.49
C VAL A 90 -13.50 -25.72 22.06
N PRO A 91 -13.07 -25.42 20.84
CA PRO A 91 -13.14 -24.04 20.37
C PRO A 91 -14.61 -23.59 20.37
N ASN A 92 -14.88 -22.39 20.89
CA ASN A 92 -16.24 -21.83 20.96
C ASN A 92 -16.74 -21.50 19.56
N LYS A 93 -15.82 -21.21 18.64
CA LYS A 93 -16.16 -20.82 17.28
C LYS A 93 -15.11 -21.31 16.28
N VAL A 94 -15.57 -21.67 15.11
CA VAL A 94 -14.74 -21.85 13.91
C VAL A 94 -15.15 -20.82 12.90
N THR A 95 -14.19 -20.09 12.37
CA THR A 95 -14.39 -19.07 11.33
C THR A 95 -13.57 -19.44 10.11
N ILE A 96 -14.15 -19.41 8.94
CA ILE A 96 -13.45 -19.54 7.66
C ILE A 96 -13.28 -18.14 7.08
N SER A 97 -12.02 -17.75 6.93
CA SER A 97 -11.66 -16.42 6.45
C SER A 97 -10.85 -16.52 5.15
N PRO A 98 -11.11 -15.69 4.16
CA PRO A 98 -10.18 -15.57 3.06
C PRO A 98 -8.84 -15.11 3.62
N ASN A 99 -7.75 -15.77 3.23
CA ASN A 99 -6.41 -15.47 3.72
C ASN A 99 -6.10 -13.98 3.50
N SER A 100 -5.93 -13.23 4.58
CA SER A 100 -5.65 -11.79 4.53
C SER A 100 -4.31 -11.43 3.85
N ASN A 101 -3.44 -12.42 3.62
CA ASN A 101 -2.29 -12.30 2.72
C ASN A 101 -2.70 -12.29 1.24
N VAL A 102 -3.98 -12.47 0.93
CA VAL A 102 -4.56 -12.31 -0.41
C VAL A 102 -5.06 -10.88 -0.60
N GLN A 103 -4.19 -9.91 -0.42
CA GLN A 103 -4.35 -8.63 -1.11
C GLN A 103 -4.16 -8.76 -2.63
N ALA A 104 -3.93 -9.96 -3.15
CA ALA A 104 -3.39 -10.11 -4.51
C ALA A 104 -4.23 -10.91 -5.51
N THR A 105 -5.38 -11.51 -5.18
CA THR A 105 -6.05 -12.42 -6.14
C THR A 105 -7.49 -12.11 -6.51
N LEU A 106 -8.08 -11.03 -6.05
CA LEU A 106 -9.29 -10.48 -6.67
C LEU A 106 -8.96 -9.72 -7.96
N PHE A 107 -7.69 -9.34 -8.14
CA PHE A 107 -7.17 -8.61 -9.28
C PHE A 107 -5.94 -9.34 -9.82
N GLU A 108 -5.68 -9.27 -11.11
CA GLU A 108 -4.46 -9.85 -11.71
C GLU A 108 -3.22 -9.44 -10.91
N SER A 109 -2.42 -10.41 -10.51
CA SER A 109 -1.14 -10.18 -9.84
C SER A 109 -0.19 -9.47 -10.80
N GLY A 110 0.17 -8.25 -10.48
CA GLY A 110 1.13 -7.47 -11.27
C GLY A 110 1.07 -5.98 -10.91
N GLU A 111 2.20 -5.31 -11.06
CA GLU A 111 2.25 -3.87 -11.00
C GLU A 111 1.82 -3.26 -12.33
N TYR A 112 1.14 -2.13 -12.29
CA TYR A 112 0.89 -1.34 -13.48
C TYR A 112 2.23 -0.86 -14.06
N GLN A 113 2.50 -1.18 -15.33
CA GLN A 113 3.79 -0.91 -15.96
C GLN A 113 4.00 0.57 -16.32
N GLY A 114 2.96 1.38 -16.29
CA GLY A 114 3.05 2.82 -16.53
C GLY A 114 3.53 3.66 -15.34
N TRP A 115 3.77 3.05 -14.17
CA TRP A 115 4.38 3.77 -13.07
C TRP A 115 5.83 4.16 -13.39
N ARG A 116 6.16 5.42 -13.15
CA ARG A 116 7.55 5.88 -13.26
C ARG A 116 8.37 5.32 -12.08
N ASN A 117 9.46 4.64 -12.39
CA ASN A 117 10.29 3.98 -11.37
C ASN A 117 10.80 4.97 -10.32
N GLY A 118 10.72 4.58 -9.04
CA GLY A 118 11.13 5.40 -7.90
C GLY A 118 10.12 6.47 -7.47
N TYR A 119 9.13 6.79 -8.31
CA TYR A 119 8.12 7.82 -8.01
C TYR A 119 7.04 7.29 -7.05
N PHE A 120 6.45 8.21 -6.29
CA PHE A 120 5.28 7.90 -5.48
C PHE A 120 4.06 7.69 -6.39
N ARG A 121 3.33 6.59 -6.21
CA ARG A 121 2.28 6.10 -7.11
C ARG A 121 0.91 6.59 -6.65
N MET A 122 0.24 7.39 -7.44
CA MET A 122 -1.06 7.95 -7.11
C MET A 122 -2.12 7.55 -8.15
N PHE A 123 -3.23 6.98 -7.70
CA PHE A 123 -4.39 6.75 -8.55
C PHE A 123 -5.33 7.97 -8.50
N ILE A 124 -5.70 8.53 -9.64
CA ILE A 124 -6.64 9.65 -9.72
C ILE A 124 -8.00 9.13 -10.18
N SER A 125 -8.90 8.90 -9.22
CA SER A 125 -10.29 8.53 -9.49
C SER A 125 -11.08 9.78 -9.90
N HIS A 126 -11.75 9.71 -11.06
CA HIS A 126 -12.47 10.84 -11.65
C HIS A 126 -13.59 10.38 -12.57
N ILE A 127 -14.60 11.21 -12.77
CA ILE A 127 -15.63 10.97 -13.78
C ILE A 127 -15.10 11.33 -15.17
N THR A 128 -15.55 10.60 -16.19
CA THR A 128 -15.09 10.74 -17.59
C THR A 128 -15.10 12.18 -18.11
N THR A 129 -16.11 12.98 -17.73
CA THR A 129 -16.22 14.40 -18.13
C THR A 129 -15.15 15.32 -17.54
N LYS A 130 -14.33 14.83 -16.60
CA LYS A 130 -13.26 15.60 -15.94
C LYS A 130 -11.86 15.08 -16.24
N LYS A 131 -11.72 14.22 -17.23
CA LYS A 131 -10.45 13.65 -17.70
C LYS A 131 -9.37 14.73 -17.90
N ASP A 132 -9.64 15.81 -18.62
CA ASP A 132 -8.66 16.86 -18.89
C ASP A 132 -8.11 17.52 -17.62
N LYS A 133 -8.95 17.61 -16.58
CA LYS A 133 -8.52 18.15 -15.29
C LYS A 133 -7.67 17.15 -14.51
N ALA A 134 -8.02 15.87 -14.57
CA ALA A 134 -7.21 14.80 -13.99
C ALA A 134 -5.83 14.73 -14.66
N SER A 135 -5.79 14.84 -15.98
CA SER A 135 -4.56 14.87 -16.78
C SER A 135 -3.67 16.06 -16.46
N SER A 136 -4.28 17.24 -16.34
CA SER A 136 -3.54 18.46 -15.94
C SER A 136 -2.96 18.32 -14.53
N LEU A 137 -3.69 17.69 -13.60
CA LEU A 137 -3.20 17.40 -12.26
C LEU A 137 -2.07 16.37 -12.29
N LYS A 138 -2.20 15.29 -13.06
CA LYS A 138 -1.15 14.28 -13.27
C LYS A 138 0.18 14.93 -13.66
N THR A 139 0.15 15.82 -14.70
CA THR A 139 1.34 16.52 -15.14
C THR A 139 1.95 17.41 -14.05
N ALA A 140 1.12 18.12 -13.29
CA ALA A 140 1.61 18.98 -12.20
C ALA A 140 2.20 18.18 -11.03
N LEU A 141 1.70 16.97 -10.77
CA LEU A 141 2.19 16.09 -9.70
C LEU A 141 3.57 15.50 -10.00
N GLU A 142 3.96 15.37 -11.27
CA GLU A 142 5.29 14.89 -11.66
C GLU A 142 6.42 15.80 -11.13
N GLU A 143 6.14 17.11 -11.01
CA GLU A 143 7.08 18.08 -10.43
C GLU A 143 7.40 17.80 -8.93
N TYR A 144 6.56 17.01 -8.27
CA TYR A 144 6.68 16.62 -6.88
C TYR A 144 7.10 15.14 -6.70
N GLY A 145 7.58 14.48 -7.76
CA GLY A 145 7.99 13.06 -7.67
C GLY A 145 6.83 12.09 -7.53
N ILE A 146 5.63 12.48 -8.01
CA ILE A 146 4.43 11.66 -7.98
C ILE A 146 4.10 11.24 -9.40
N THR A 147 4.05 9.94 -9.66
CA THR A 147 3.51 9.37 -10.90
C THR A 147 2.04 9.05 -10.70
N SER A 148 1.19 9.39 -11.66
CA SER A 148 -0.25 9.24 -11.49
C SER A 148 -0.87 8.40 -12.60
N PHE A 149 -1.82 7.54 -12.22
CA PHE A 149 -2.69 6.81 -13.14
C PHE A 149 -4.00 7.56 -13.34
N VAL A 150 -4.39 7.75 -14.60
CA VAL A 150 -5.65 8.37 -15.03
C VAL A 150 -6.32 7.42 -16.02
N ALA A 151 -7.41 6.77 -15.60
CA ALA A 151 -7.99 5.60 -16.26
C ALA A 151 -8.28 5.74 -17.79
N HIS A 152 -8.54 6.93 -18.27
CA HIS A 152 -8.88 7.16 -19.69
C HIS A 152 -7.72 7.67 -20.56
N GLU A 153 -6.55 7.96 -19.96
CA GLU A 153 -5.36 8.38 -20.70
C GLU A 153 -4.35 7.24 -20.86
N ASP A 154 -4.18 6.50 -19.78
CA ASP A 154 -3.09 5.55 -19.65
C ASP A 154 -3.44 4.17 -20.24
N ILE A 155 -4.65 4.02 -20.82
CA ILE A 155 -5.12 2.72 -21.35
C ILE A 155 -5.55 2.86 -22.81
N TYR A 156 -4.95 2.04 -23.68
CA TYR A 156 -5.43 1.86 -25.04
C TYR A 156 -6.79 1.11 -25.02
N PRO A 157 -7.73 1.40 -25.94
CA PRO A 157 -9.01 0.72 -26.02
C PRO A 157 -8.83 -0.73 -26.48
N THR A 158 -8.49 -1.60 -25.54
CA THR A 158 -8.37 -3.05 -25.71
C THR A 158 -9.24 -3.77 -24.68
N ASN A 159 -9.49 -5.06 -24.86
CA ASN A 159 -10.22 -5.88 -23.89
C ASN A 159 -9.47 -6.04 -22.54
N GLU A 160 -8.31 -5.42 -22.38
CA GLU A 160 -7.47 -5.47 -21.16
C GLU A 160 -7.55 -4.23 -20.29
N TRP A 161 -8.34 -3.20 -20.67
CA TRP A 161 -8.42 -1.94 -19.91
C TRP A 161 -8.76 -2.13 -18.43
N GLN A 162 -9.65 -3.07 -18.13
CA GLN A 162 -10.03 -3.37 -16.75
C GLN A 162 -8.84 -3.91 -15.96
N LYS A 163 -8.06 -4.80 -16.55
CA LYS A 163 -6.86 -5.37 -15.92
C LYS A 163 -5.81 -4.31 -15.57
N GLU A 164 -5.63 -3.31 -16.43
CA GLU A 164 -4.69 -2.21 -16.16
C GLU A 164 -5.18 -1.31 -15.00
N ILE A 165 -6.50 -1.05 -14.91
CA ILE A 165 -7.10 -0.39 -13.74
C ILE A 165 -6.84 -1.23 -12.47
N GLU A 166 -7.10 -2.52 -12.52
CA GLU A 166 -6.89 -3.45 -11.41
C GLU A 166 -5.42 -3.45 -10.96
N LYS A 167 -4.46 -3.52 -11.89
CA LYS A 167 -3.02 -3.44 -11.58
C LYS A 167 -2.65 -2.09 -10.95
N ALA A 168 -3.18 -0.99 -11.47
CA ALA A 168 -2.94 0.34 -10.91
C ALA A 168 -3.51 0.47 -9.50
N LEU A 169 -4.76 0.02 -9.27
CA LEU A 169 -5.38 -0.03 -7.96
C LEU A 169 -4.60 -0.92 -6.98
N ASN A 170 -4.02 -2.02 -7.47
CA ASN A 170 -3.23 -2.94 -6.64
C ASN A 170 -1.86 -2.39 -6.25
N SER A 171 -1.26 -1.56 -7.07
CA SER A 171 0.12 -1.08 -6.89
C SER A 171 0.24 0.39 -6.52
N MET A 172 -0.88 1.11 -6.36
CA MET A 172 -0.89 2.50 -5.88
C MET A 172 -0.48 2.62 -4.41
N HIS A 173 0.12 3.76 -4.06
CA HIS A 173 0.46 4.14 -2.69
C HIS A 173 -0.62 5.02 -2.05
N CYS A 174 -1.36 5.76 -2.86
CA CYS A 174 -2.41 6.69 -2.44
C CYS A 174 -3.42 6.86 -3.56
N MET A 175 -4.65 7.22 -3.21
CA MET A 175 -5.69 7.61 -4.16
C MET A 175 -6.08 9.08 -3.98
N CYS A 176 -6.24 9.81 -5.09
CA CYS A 176 -6.97 11.08 -5.13
C CYS A 176 -8.36 10.84 -5.70
N ALA A 177 -9.42 11.18 -4.96
CA ALA A 177 -10.80 11.11 -5.42
C ALA A 177 -11.31 12.52 -5.78
N MET A 178 -11.51 12.80 -7.07
CA MET A 178 -11.96 14.11 -7.57
C MET A 178 -13.49 14.22 -7.49
N ILE A 179 -14.00 14.70 -6.36
CA ILE A 179 -15.43 14.69 -6.02
C ILE A 179 -16.15 15.85 -6.72
N TYR A 180 -16.55 15.61 -7.96
CA TYR A 180 -17.47 16.44 -8.73
C TYR A 180 -18.92 15.97 -8.55
N GLU A 181 -19.87 16.80 -8.97
CA GLU A 181 -21.23 16.32 -9.21
C GLU A 181 -21.21 15.16 -10.21
N GLY A 182 -21.91 14.06 -9.90
CA GLY A 182 -21.88 12.82 -10.69
C GLY A 182 -20.80 11.81 -10.27
N PHE A 183 -19.94 12.11 -9.30
CA PHE A 183 -18.93 11.16 -8.83
C PHE A 183 -19.55 9.94 -8.14
N HIS A 184 -20.56 10.17 -7.28
CA HIS A 184 -21.28 9.10 -6.59
C HIS A 184 -22.15 8.25 -7.53
N GLU A 185 -22.62 8.83 -8.64
CA GLU A 185 -23.42 8.13 -9.64
C GLU A 185 -22.55 7.28 -10.58
N SER A 186 -21.23 7.41 -10.51
CA SER A 186 -20.29 6.60 -11.27
C SER A 186 -20.02 5.28 -10.56
N ASN A 187 -20.51 4.18 -11.13
CA ASN A 187 -20.25 2.84 -10.61
C ASN A 187 -18.75 2.52 -10.49
N TRP A 188 -17.92 3.10 -11.36
CA TRP A 188 -16.46 2.90 -11.32
C TRP A 188 -15.80 3.64 -10.17
N CYS A 189 -16.13 4.92 -9.99
CA CYS A 189 -15.54 5.74 -8.92
C CYS A 189 -15.80 5.15 -7.53
N ASP A 190 -17.04 4.70 -7.27
CA ASP A 190 -17.39 4.07 -5.99
C ASP A 190 -16.66 2.75 -5.77
N GLN A 191 -16.47 1.92 -6.84
CA GLN A 191 -15.71 0.68 -6.74
C GLN A 191 -14.22 0.95 -6.50
N GLU A 192 -13.63 1.90 -7.22
CA GLU A 192 -12.22 2.31 -7.04
C GLU A 192 -11.95 2.76 -5.61
N VAL A 193 -12.80 3.62 -5.08
CA VAL A 193 -12.75 4.08 -3.69
C VAL A 193 -12.92 2.91 -2.72
N GLY A 194 -13.87 2.01 -2.98
CA GLY A 194 -14.10 0.82 -2.18
C GLY A 194 -12.85 -0.09 -2.12
N VAL A 195 -12.17 -0.28 -3.24
CA VAL A 195 -10.90 -1.03 -3.30
C VAL A 195 -9.81 -0.34 -2.50
N ALA A 196 -9.65 0.98 -2.64
CA ALA A 196 -8.64 1.74 -1.89
C ALA A 196 -8.85 1.60 -0.38
N LEU A 197 -10.08 1.81 0.09
CA LEU A 197 -10.45 1.71 1.50
C LEU A 197 -10.29 0.28 2.04
N GLY A 198 -10.74 -0.73 1.27
CA GLY A 198 -10.62 -2.14 1.63
C GLY A 198 -9.17 -2.62 1.74
N ARG A 199 -8.25 -1.96 1.03
CA ARG A 199 -6.80 -2.18 1.10
C ARG A 199 -6.08 -1.29 2.12
N ASN A 200 -6.80 -0.50 2.90
CA ASN A 200 -6.24 0.48 3.84
C ASN A 200 -5.30 1.50 3.17
N ILE A 201 -5.58 1.83 1.90
CA ILE A 201 -4.86 2.86 1.16
C ILE A 201 -5.44 4.24 1.52
N THR A 202 -4.57 5.21 1.75
CA THR A 202 -5.00 6.59 2.01
C THR A 202 -5.72 7.16 0.81
N VAL A 203 -6.95 7.64 1.02
CA VAL A 203 -7.73 8.36 0.02
C VAL A 203 -7.72 9.86 0.37
N LEU A 204 -7.33 10.70 -0.59
CA LEU A 204 -7.37 12.15 -0.50
C LEU A 204 -8.58 12.66 -1.29
N PRO A 205 -9.69 13.06 -0.64
CA PRO A 205 -10.82 13.66 -1.33
C PRO A 205 -10.47 15.07 -1.83
N LEU A 206 -10.63 15.30 -3.13
CA LEU A 206 -10.50 16.63 -3.75
C LEU A 206 -11.90 17.21 -3.96
N ILE A 207 -12.30 18.14 -3.09
CA ILE A 207 -13.68 18.66 -3.03
C ILE A 207 -13.85 19.82 -4.02
N ILE A 208 -14.76 19.65 -4.98
CA ILE A 208 -15.09 20.69 -5.96
C ILE A 208 -16.49 21.24 -5.72
N ASP A 209 -17.51 20.42 -5.90
CA ASP A 209 -18.91 20.85 -5.88
C ASP A 209 -19.74 20.10 -4.82
N LYS A 210 -19.28 18.96 -4.37
CA LYS A 210 -19.95 18.08 -3.38
C LYS A 210 -19.00 17.71 -2.25
N ASP A 211 -19.55 17.57 -1.06
CA ASP A 211 -18.82 17.06 0.10
C ASP A 211 -18.61 15.54 -0.01
N PRO A 212 -17.52 15.01 0.58
CA PRO A 212 -17.31 13.58 0.69
C PRO A 212 -18.50 12.88 1.35
N TYR A 213 -18.84 11.69 0.89
CA TYR A 213 -19.98 10.90 1.34
C TYR A 213 -19.58 9.49 1.79
N GLY A 214 -20.48 8.77 2.41
CA GLY A 214 -20.25 7.40 2.87
C GLY A 214 -18.98 7.30 3.71
N PHE A 215 -18.14 6.32 3.44
CA PHE A 215 -16.85 6.16 4.13
C PHE A 215 -15.85 7.29 3.85
N LEU A 216 -16.00 8.01 2.73
CA LEU A 216 -15.15 9.17 2.44
C LEU A 216 -15.46 10.36 3.36
N GLY A 217 -16.67 10.44 3.91
CA GLY A 217 -17.10 11.53 4.79
C GLY A 217 -16.28 11.67 6.08
N GLN A 218 -15.55 10.65 6.47
CA GLN A 218 -14.64 10.70 7.63
C GLN A 218 -13.31 11.42 7.32
N TYR A 219 -12.96 11.62 6.04
CA TYR A 219 -11.69 12.23 5.64
C TYR A 219 -11.89 13.73 5.38
N GLN A 220 -10.95 14.52 5.88
CA GLN A 220 -10.89 15.94 5.55
C GLN A 220 -10.36 16.09 4.13
N GLY A 221 -11.22 16.57 3.21
CA GLY A 221 -10.84 16.77 1.82
C GLY A 221 -10.17 18.11 1.54
N ILE A 222 -9.43 18.18 0.45
CA ILE A 222 -8.80 19.40 -0.07
C ILE A 222 -9.82 20.14 -0.94
N LYS A 223 -10.19 21.38 -0.58
CA LYS A 223 -11.07 22.22 -1.41
C LYS A 223 -10.29 22.74 -2.61
N ILE A 224 -10.71 22.39 -3.83
CA ILE A 224 -9.95 22.67 -5.05
C ILE A 224 -10.64 23.65 -6.01
N LYS A 225 -11.85 24.10 -5.70
CA LYS A 225 -12.60 25.07 -6.55
C LYS A 225 -11.78 26.33 -6.81
N GLY A 226 -11.55 26.64 -8.08
CA GLY A 226 -10.78 27.81 -8.51
C GLY A 226 -9.25 27.67 -8.39
N LYS A 227 -8.72 26.51 -8.01
CA LYS A 227 -7.28 26.27 -7.95
C LYS A 227 -6.73 25.78 -9.29
N TYR A 228 -5.53 26.26 -9.62
CA TYR A 228 -4.76 25.75 -10.75
C TYR A 228 -4.04 24.45 -10.39
N PRO A 229 -3.74 23.58 -11.37
CA PRO A 229 -3.12 22.27 -11.13
C PRO A 229 -1.81 22.32 -10.32
N ASP A 230 -0.95 23.29 -10.57
CA ASP A 230 0.32 23.51 -9.86
C ASP A 230 0.13 23.81 -8.36
N LYS A 231 -0.84 24.67 -8.03
CA LYS A 231 -1.19 24.96 -6.63
C LYS A 231 -1.79 23.76 -5.93
N LEU A 232 -2.62 23.01 -6.64
CA LEU A 232 -3.23 21.80 -6.12
C LEU A 232 -2.17 20.71 -5.88
N ALA A 233 -1.25 20.52 -6.83
CA ALA A 233 -0.15 19.58 -6.68
C ALA A 233 0.72 19.90 -5.45
N LYS A 234 0.98 21.19 -5.19
CA LYS A 234 1.70 21.63 -3.99
C LYS A 234 0.93 21.31 -2.70
N GLU A 235 -0.40 21.49 -2.68
CA GLU A 235 -1.21 21.13 -1.51
C GLU A 235 -1.22 19.62 -1.28
N ILE A 236 -1.33 18.83 -2.33
CA ILE A 236 -1.22 17.36 -2.24
C ILE A 236 0.15 16.97 -1.70
N PHE A 237 1.24 17.56 -2.23
CA PHE A 237 2.59 17.37 -1.70
C PHE A 237 2.66 17.61 -0.18
N ASN A 238 2.17 18.76 0.28
CA ASN A 238 2.15 19.07 1.71
C ASN A 238 1.32 18.05 2.51
N THR A 239 0.14 17.69 1.99
CA THR A 239 -0.75 16.71 2.63
C THR A 239 -0.09 15.34 2.75
N LEU A 240 0.61 14.86 1.72
CA LEU A 240 1.35 13.61 1.75
C LEU A 240 2.51 13.64 2.76
N CYS A 241 3.17 14.78 2.90
CA CYS A 241 4.24 14.98 3.88
C CYS A 241 3.74 15.06 5.33
N ASP A 242 2.52 15.56 5.55
CA ASP A 242 1.94 15.72 6.88
C ASP A 242 1.16 14.48 7.36
N ASN A 243 0.69 13.65 6.44
CA ASN A 243 -0.11 12.46 6.76
C ASN A 243 0.78 11.28 7.18
N SER A 244 0.56 10.75 8.39
CA SER A 244 1.35 9.65 8.96
C SER A 244 1.39 8.37 8.12
N ASN A 245 0.33 8.08 7.37
CA ASN A 245 0.21 6.87 6.56
C ASN A 245 0.97 6.96 5.23
N THR A 246 1.21 8.17 4.71
CA THR A 246 1.87 8.36 3.42
C THR A 246 3.29 8.91 3.54
N ARG A 247 3.58 9.64 4.61
CA ARG A 247 4.83 10.37 4.81
C ARG A 247 6.08 9.50 4.61
N SER A 248 6.20 8.40 5.33
CA SER A 248 7.40 7.56 5.30
C SER A 248 7.69 7.06 3.89
N GLN A 249 6.67 6.51 3.21
CA GLN A 249 6.80 6.00 1.86
C GLN A 249 7.10 7.12 0.85
N TYR A 250 6.47 8.29 1.01
CA TYR A 250 6.71 9.41 0.12
C TYR A 250 8.13 9.98 0.27
N LEU A 251 8.63 10.11 1.50
CA LEU A 251 10.03 10.50 1.77
C LEU A 251 11.03 9.51 1.16
N THR A 252 10.76 8.21 1.26
CA THR A 252 11.58 7.18 0.62
C THR A 252 11.62 7.35 -0.89
N CYS A 253 10.47 7.59 -1.54
CA CYS A 253 10.43 7.84 -2.98
C CYS A 253 11.23 9.09 -3.37
N LEU A 254 11.05 10.22 -2.68
CA LEU A 254 11.78 11.46 -2.97
C LEU A 254 13.29 11.29 -2.77
N THR A 255 13.70 10.58 -1.72
CA THR A 255 15.12 10.28 -1.49
C THR A 255 15.69 9.44 -2.64
N ASN A 256 14.99 8.40 -3.06
CA ASN A 256 15.44 7.55 -4.17
C ASN A 256 15.55 8.33 -5.49
N ILE A 257 14.58 9.20 -5.79
CA ILE A 257 14.62 10.06 -6.97
C ILE A 257 15.82 11.03 -6.88
N PHE A 258 16.05 11.65 -5.73
CA PHE A 258 17.18 12.52 -5.50
C PHE A 258 18.50 11.78 -5.70
N LEU A 259 18.67 10.64 -5.03
CA LEU A 259 19.90 9.83 -5.13
C LEU A 259 20.12 9.25 -6.53
N SER A 260 19.07 9.11 -7.34
CA SER A 260 19.13 8.63 -8.73
C SER A 260 19.16 9.77 -9.76
N SER A 261 19.41 11.01 -9.36
CA SER A 261 19.42 12.16 -10.26
C SER A 261 20.40 11.98 -11.40
N THR A 262 19.97 12.24 -12.64
CA THR A 262 20.78 12.03 -13.85
C THR A 262 21.62 13.24 -14.23
N ASN A 263 21.37 14.38 -13.61
CA ASN A 263 22.14 15.61 -13.81
C ASN A 263 22.03 16.51 -12.56
N ILE A 264 22.86 17.54 -12.51
CA ILE A 264 22.98 18.45 -11.38
C ILE A 264 21.69 19.24 -11.14
N GLU A 265 21.00 19.67 -12.19
CA GLU A 265 19.76 20.47 -12.06
C GLU A 265 18.61 19.62 -11.47
N ASP A 266 18.48 18.36 -11.87
CA ASP A 266 17.56 17.42 -11.23
C ASP A 266 17.91 17.24 -9.74
N GLY A 267 19.18 17.04 -9.41
CA GLY A 267 19.64 16.94 -8.03
C GLY A 267 19.27 18.17 -7.20
N LYS A 268 19.47 19.37 -7.73
CA LYS A 268 19.07 20.62 -7.07
C LYS A 268 17.56 20.75 -6.90
N LYS A 269 16.78 20.35 -7.91
CA LYS A 269 15.32 20.35 -7.89
C LYS A 269 14.79 19.46 -6.77
N TRP A 270 15.20 18.21 -6.74
CA TRP A 270 14.76 17.25 -5.73
C TRP A 270 15.22 17.61 -4.32
N LEU A 271 16.47 18.09 -4.19
CA LEU A 271 16.95 18.60 -2.90
C LEU A 271 16.11 19.77 -2.39
N SER A 272 15.67 20.67 -3.28
CA SER A 272 14.79 21.80 -2.89
C SER A 272 13.44 21.34 -2.34
N LEU A 273 12.87 20.27 -2.90
CA LEU A 273 11.63 19.67 -2.37
C LEU A 273 11.88 19.01 -1.00
N ILE A 274 12.96 18.25 -0.86
CA ILE A 274 13.33 17.59 0.39
C ILE A 274 13.56 18.62 1.52
N GLU A 275 14.26 19.69 1.23
CA GLU A 275 14.51 20.79 2.19
C GLU A 275 13.22 21.52 2.63
N ALA A 276 12.19 21.53 1.77
CA ALA A 276 10.91 22.16 2.07
C ALA A 276 10.03 21.30 3.00
N ILE A 277 10.39 20.03 3.26
CA ILE A 277 9.60 19.12 4.08
C ILE A 277 9.90 19.41 5.57
N PRO A 278 8.90 19.80 6.37
CA PRO A 278 9.10 20.06 7.79
C PRO A 278 9.35 18.78 8.57
N ASN A 279 10.02 18.91 9.72
CA ASN A 279 10.17 17.84 10.72
C ASN A 279 10.78 16.54 10.17
N THR A 280 11.75 16.63 9.26
CA THR A 280 12.57 15.49 8.88
C THR A 280 13.57 15.17 9.99
N ASP A 281 13.61 13.88 10.39
CA ASP A 281 14.45 13.40 11.47
C ASP A 281 15.93 13.25 11.05
N GLU A 282 16.77 12.91 12.01
CA GLU A 282 18.19 12.70 11.80
C GLU A 282 18.45 11.46 10.92
N ASP A 283 17.69 10.39 11.10
CA ASP A 283 17.87 9.14 10.36
C ASP A 283 17.60 9.32 8.87
N PHE A 284 16.61 10.13 8.51
CA PHE A 284 16.34 10.52 7.14
C PHE A 284 17.56 11.18 6.47
N TRP A 285 18.19 12.12 7.16
CA TRP A 285 19.37 12.84 6.64
C TRP A 285 20.63 11.97 6.67
N ARG A 286 20.78 11.08 7.64
CA ARG A 286 21.86 10.07 7.66
C ARG A 286 21.77 9.12 6.48
N ASN A 287 20.57 8.72 6.08
CA ASN A 287 20.37 7.89 4.89
C ASN A 287 20.87 8.63 3.62
N ILE A 288 20.53 9.90 3.44
CA ILE A 288 21.03 10.72 2.32
C ILE A 288 22.56 10.82 2.41
N HIS A 289 23.10 11.14 3.59
CA HIS A 289 24.54 11.28 3.83
C HIS A 289 25.32 10.01 3.41
N SER A 290 24.81 8.83 3.70
CA SER A 290 25.47 7.55 3.43
C SER A 290 25.54 7.21 1.92
N HIS A 291 24.61 7.73 1.11
CA HIS A 291 24.45 7.33 -0.29
C HIS A 291 24.74 8.43 -1.31
N VAL A 292 25.00 9.67 -0.87
CA VAL A 292 25.20 10.79 -1.80
C VAL A 292 26.43 10.60 -2.70
N TYR A 293 27.46 9.94 -2.22
CA TYR A 293 28.67 9.66 -3.01
C TYR A 293 28.51 8.51 -4.03
N ASP A 294 27.43 7.75 -3.96
CA ASP A 294 27.10 6.71 -4.95
C ASP A 294 26.71 7.32 -6.29
N ASN A 295 26.47 8.64 -6.32
CA ASN A 295 26.08 9.38 -7.52
C ASN A 295 26.98 10.63 -7.71
N GLU A 296 27.83 10.61 -8.72
CA GLU A 296 28.77 11.69 -9.03
C GLU A 296 28.06 13.05 -9.28
N MET A 297 26.84 13.05 -9.83
CA MET A 297 26.08 14.28 -10.07
C MET A 297 25.77 15.03 -8.76
N LEU A 298 25.63 14.31 -7.66
CA LEU A 298 25.34 14.86 -6.34
C LEU A 298 26.56 15.36 -5.59
N THR A 299 27.78 15.03 -6.06
CA THR A 299 29.03 15.52 -5.47
C THR A 299 29.38 16.95 -5.89
N ASN A 300 28.54 17.58 -6.69
CA ASN A 300 28.68 18.97 -7.09
C ASN A 300 28.70 19.91 -5.87
N SER A 301 29.62 20.87 -5.85
CA SER A 301 29.82 21.78 -4.70
C SER A 301 28.56 22.53 -4.27
N SER A 302 27.68 22.89 -5.22
CA SER A 302 26.42 23.57 -4.91
C SER A 302 25.38 22.66 -4.23
N ILE A 303 25.40 21.36 -4.49
CA ILE A 303 24.55 20.38 -3.82
C ILE A 303 25.14 20.05 -2.45
N LEU A 304 26.45 19.73 -2.40
CA LEU A 304 27.11 19.39 -1.13
C LEU A 304 27.05 20.53 -0.11
N SER A 305 27.20 21.80 -0.54
CA SER A 305 27.08 22.94 0.38
C SER A 305 25.69 23.02 1.02
N ARG A 306 24.63 22.76 0.25
CA ARG A 306 23.25 22.73 0.77
C ARG A 306 23.02 21.55 1.71
N LEU A 307 23.49 20.36 1.33
CA LEU A 307 23.42 19.18 2.19
C LEU A 307 24.15 19.39 3.51
N ASN A 308 25.35 19.97 3.48
CA ASN A 308 26.14 20.24 4.67
C ASN A 308 25.41 21.17 5.65
N VAL A 309 24.68 22.17 5.17
CA VAL A 309 23.81 23.01 6.03
C VAL A 309 22.74 22.17 6.75
N GLN A 310 22.19 21.16 6.10
CA GLN A 310 21.19 20.26 6.72
C GLN A 310 21.86 19.28 7.69
N PHE A 311 23.06 18.81 7.38
CA PHE A 311 23.83 17.90 8.21
C PHE A 311 24.32 18.58 9.50
N GLU A 312 24.87 19.79 9.41
CA GLU A 312 25.30 20.58 10.57
C GLU A 312 24.18 20.84 11.57
N LYS A 313 22.97 21.17 11.09
CA LYS A 313 21.78 21.33 11.94
C LYS A 313 21.42 20.10 12.76
N ARG A 314 21.92 18.93 12.39
CA ARG A 314 21.59 17.62 12.98
C ARG A 314 22.81 16.88 13.53
N ASN A 315 23.95 17.57 13.67
CA ASN A 315 25.22 16.98 14.12
C ASN A 315 25.66 15.76 13.27
N ILE A 316 25.37 15.79 11.96
CA ILE A 316 25.87 14.81 10.99
C ILE A 316 27.18 15.39 10.40
N PRO A 317 28.24 14.58 10.20
CA PRO A 317 29.49 15.05 9.59
C PRO A 317 29.25 15.69 8.23
N THR A 318 30.00 16.74 7.91
CA THR A 318 29.93 17.39 6.61
C THR A 318 30.65 16.57 5.54
N LEU A 319 30.17 16.66 4.31
CA LEU A 319 30.76 16.02 3.14
C LEU A 319 31.74 16.99 2.46
N SER A 320 32.86 16.47 1.97
CA SER A 320 33.83 17.25 1.19
C SER A 320 33.71 16.92 -0.30
N THR A 321 34.01 17.88 -1.15
CA THR A 321 34.20 17.63 -2.58
C THR A 321 35.46 16.76 -2.73
N ASN A 322 35.33 15.51 -3.09
CA ASN A 322 36.47 14.65 -3.48
C ASN A 322 36.98 15.14 -4.84
N VAL A 323 37.84 16.15 -4.81
CA VAL A 323 38.75 16.38 -5.95
C VAL A 323 39.84 15.33 -5.81
N THR A 324 39.67 14.18 -6.43
CA THR A 324 40.79 13.27 -6.71
C THR A 324 41.70 13.99 -7.70
N THR A 325 42.56 14.83 -7.20
CA THR A 325 43.80 15.17 -7.93
C THR A 325 44.60 13.88 -7.99
N THR A 326 44.49 13.14 -9.06
CA THR A 326 45.53 12.20 -9.49
C THR A 326 46.73 13.05 -9.80
N ASN A 327 47.60 13.26 -8.80
CA ASN A 327 48.96 13.67 -9.00
C ASN A 327 49.64 12.47 -9.66
N SER A 328 49.66 12.44 -10.98
CA SER A 328 50.65 11.68 -11.74
C SER A 328 51.97 12.43 -11.58
N SER A 329 52.68 12.12 -10.49
CA SER A 329 54.12 12.38 -10.43
C SER A 329 54.78 11.28 -11.26
N ASP A 330 54.85 11.48 -12.55
CA ASP A 330 55.88 10.87 -13.40
C ASP A 330 57.22 11.56 -13.05
N ASP A 331 57.82 11.15 -11.95
CA ASP A 331 59.25 11.27 -11.74
C ASP A 331 59.88 9.89 -11.93
N LEU A 332 60.26 9.61 -13.17
CA LEU A 332 61.21 8.56 -13.49
C LEU A 332 62.64 9.10 -13.22
N PRO A 333 63.40 8.53 -12.27
CA PRO A 333 64.82 8.75 -12.21
C PRO A 333 65.54 7.91 -13.29
N PHE A 334 66.50 8.50 -13.93
CA PHE A 334 67.42 7.95 -14.91
C PHE A 334 68.04 6.62 -14.49
#